data_96f4715bd8a2bea77f00adba109040bc
#
_entry.id   96f4715bd8a2bea77f00adba109040bc
#
_cell.length_a   1.000
_cell.length_b   1.000
_cell.length_c   1.000
_cell.angle_alpha   90.00
_cell.angle_beta   90.00
_cell.angle_gamma   90.00
#
_symmetry.space_group_name_H-M   'P 1'
#
loop_
_entity.id
_entity.type
_entity.pdbx_description
1 polymer ?
#
loop_
_entity_poly.entity_id
_entity_poly.type
_entity_poly.pdbx_seq_one_letter_code
_entity_poly.pdbx_strand_id
1 'polypeptide(L)'
;MAKTFVISDTHFNHAGILSFKDYIGKPVRDFDSVEQMNEAMMDNWVSVVGPKDTVIHCGDVLFGMDKADWMARNFDKLPGKKRLVVGNHDNLKILAPFFRDMQLWIDMSDKGLLFTHTPQHESTLAESHRFGSKPLLNVHGHIHTNPSPEGPFKCVCVEQINFTPVDIEELI
;
A
#
# COMPACT_ATOMS: atom_id res chain seq x y z
N MET A 1 -10.13 20.11 -2.38
CA MET A 1 -8.66 20.15 -2.20
C MET A 1 -8.13 18.80 -2.64
N ALA A 2 -6.87 18.70 -3.06
CA ALA A 2 -6.26 17.42 -3.38
C ALA A 2 -6.07 16.61 -2.09
N LYS A 3 -6.41 15.32 -2.14
CA LYS A 3 -6.30 14.39 -1.02
C LYS A 3 -5.03 13.53 -1.13
N THR A 4 -4.67 12.86 -0.05
CA THR A 4 -3.63 11.84 -0.05
C THR A 4 -4.26 10.53 0.41
N PHE A 5 -4.10 9.50 -0.41
CA PHE A 5 -4.55 8.14 -0.12
C PHE A 5 -3.36 7.22 0.14
N VAL A 6 -3.61 6.11 0.80
CA VAL A 6 -2.62 5.06 1.04
C VAL A 6 -3.19 3.68 0.74
N ILE A 7 -2.35 2.80 0.23
CA ILE A 7 -2.64 1.39 -0.06
C ILE A 7 -1.34 0.60 -0.01
N SER A 8 -1.41 -0.69 0.22
CA SER A 8 -0.24 -1.58 0.19
C SER A 8 -0.59 -2.98 -0.31
N ASP A 9 0.45 -3.69 -0.75
CA ASP A 9 0.40 -5.12 -1.07
C ASP A 9 -0.69 -5.47 -2.10
N THR A 10 -0.83 -4.63 -3.12
CA THR A 10 -1.79 -4.90 -4.19
C THR A 10 -1.47 -6.20 -4.90
N HIS A 11 -0.19 -6.56 -5.05
CA HIS A 11 0.25 -7.77 -5.75
C HIS A 11 -0.52 -7.97 -7.05
N PHE A 12 -0.70 -6.91 -7.81
CA PHE A 12 -1.38 -7.00 -9.11
C PHE A 12 -0.77 -8.14 -9.95
N ASN A 13 -1.61 -8.82 -10.69
CA ASN A 13 -1.22 -9.92 -11.57
C ASN A 13 -0.60 -11.15 -10.86
N HIS A 14 -0.85 -11.34 -9.57
CA HIS A 14 -0.35 -12.46 -8.77
C HIS A 14 -1.40 -13.56 -8.66
N ALA A 15 -1.52 -14.42 -9.68
CA ALA A 15 -2.49 -15.51 -9.66
C ALA A 15 -2.30 -16.47 -8.46
N GLY A 16 -1.05 -16.70 -8.05
CA GLY A 16 -0.72 -17.60 -6.92
C GLY A 16 -1.30 -17.16 -5.59
N ILE A 17 -1.54 -15.85 -5.37
CA ILE A 17 -2.05 -15.34 -4.09
C ILE A 17 -3.48 -15.83 -3.79
N LEU A 18 -4.25 -16.18 -4.82
CA LEU A 18 -5.61 -16.70 -4.68
C LEU A 18 -5.65 -18.10 -4.06
N SER A 19 -4.53 -18.82 -4.06
CA SER A 19 -4.40 -20.12 -3.40
C SER A 19 -3.92 -20.03 -1.95
N PHE A 20 -3.49 -18.84 -1.50
CA PHE A 20 -2.97 -18.66 -0.15
C PHE A 20 -4.11 -18.64 0.87
N LYS A 21 -3.82 -19.24 2.03
CA LYS A 21 -4.74 -19.30 3.15
C LYS A 21 -4.11 -18.65 4.38
N ASP A 22 -4.94 -18.03 5.18
CA ASP A 22 -4.55 -17.53 6.49
C ASP A 22 -4.32 -18.69 7.49
N TYR A 23 -3.97 -18.36 8.72
CA TYR A 23 -3.68 -19.34 9.79
C TYR A 23 -4.89 -20.17 10.24
N ILE A 24 -6.12 -19.77 9.86
CA ILE A 24 -7.36 -20.53 10.13
C ILE A 24 -7.89 -21.24 8.88
N GLY A 25 -7.13 -21.22 7.76
CA GLY A 25 -7.45 -21.92 6.53
C GLY A 25 -8.41 -21.18 5.60
N LYS A 26 -8.74 -19.91 5.86
CA LYS A 26 -9.53 -19.08 4.92
C LYS A 26 -8.65 -18.55 3.78
N PRO A 27 -9.20 -18.40 2.56
CA PRO A 27 -8.49 -17.71 1.49
C PRO A 27 -8.05 -16.32 1.95
N VAL A 28 -6.79 -15.94 1.65
CA VAL A 28 -6.27 -14.58 1.90
C VAL A 28 -7.00 -13.59 1.00
N ARG A 29 -7.34 -14.01 -0.24
CA ARG A 29 -8.15 -13.27 -1.21
C ARG A 29 -9.16 -14.20 -1.86
N ASP A 30 -10.42 -13.80 -1.86
CA ASP A 30 -11.54 -14.60 -2.38
C ASP A 30 -12.01 -13.99 -3.71
N PHE A 31 -11.33 -14.37 -4.79
CA PHE A 31 -11.66 -14.00 -6.17
C PHE A 31 -11.58 -15.24 -7.06
N ASP A 32 -12.41 -15.30 -8.09
CA ASP A 32 -12.45 -16.42 -9.03
C ASP A 32 -11.23 -16.46 -9.97
N SER A 33 -10.63 -15.28 -10.23
CA SER A 33 -9.46 -15.16 -11.09
C SER A 33 -8.59 -13.94 -10.73
N VAL A 34 -7.35 -13.94 -11.22
CA VAL A 34 -6.43 -12.81 -11.04
C VAL A 34 -6.92 -11.56 -11.79
N GLU A 35 -7.59 -11.74 -12.90
CA GLU A 35 -8.21 -10.68 -13.68
C GLU A 35 -9.31 -10.00 -12.86
N GLN A 36 -10.20 -10.78 -12.27
CA GLN A 36 -11.28 -10.26 -11.40
C GLN A 36 -10.69 -9.51 -10.19
N MET A 37 -9.66 -10.07 -9.56
CA MET A 37 -8.95 -9.39 -8.46
C MET A 37 -8.36 -8.06 -8.89
N ASN A 38 -7.67 -8.03 -10.04
CA ASN A 38 -7.08 -6.81 -10.57
C ASN A 38 -8.15 -5.76 -10.89
N GLU A 39 -9.21 -6.15 -11.58
CA GLU A 39 -10.33 -5.25 -11.94
C GLU A 39 -10.97 -4.66 -10.69
N ALA A 40 -11.30 -5.49 -9.69
CA ALA A 40 -11.89 -5.01 -8.44
C ALA A 40 -11.02 -3.96 -7.73
N MET A 41 -9.70 -4.18 -7.64
CA MET A 41 -8.79 -3.20 -7.03
C MET A 41 -8.65 -1.93 -7.87
N MET A 42 -8.64 -2.03 -9.20
CA MET A 42 -8.57 -0.86 -10.08
C MET A 42 -9.86 -0.04 -10.02
N ASP A 43 -11.02 -0.69 -10.02
CA ASP A 43 -12.32 -0.02 -9.89
C ASP A 43 -12.46 0.68 -8.54
N ASN A 44 -12.07 0.01 -7.46
CA ASN A 44 -12.03 0.59 -6.12
C ASN A 44 -11.10 1.81 -6.06
N TRP A 45 -9.91 1.73 -6.69
CA TRP A 45 -8.98 2.85 -6.78
C TRP A 45 -9.62 4.04 -7.50
N VAL A 46 -10.19 3.81 -8.68
CA VAL A 46 -10.84 4.86 -9.49
C VAL A 46 -12.05 5.47 -8.78
N SER A 47 -12.75 4.69 -7.94
CA SER A 47 -13.92 5.17 -7.21
C SER A 47 -13.62 6.24 -6.16
N VAL A 48 -12.39 6.26 -5.62
CA VAL A 48 -12.02 7.16 -4.51
C VAL A 48 -10.93 8.18 -4.87
N VAL A 49 -10.01 7.82 -5.77
CA VAL A 49 -8.85 8.65 -6.13
C VAL A 49 -9.14 9.51 -7.35
N GLY A 50 -8.95 10.81 -7.24
CA GLY A 50 -9.04 11.75 -8.33
C GLY A 50 -7.68 12.07 -8.99
N PRO A 51 -7.67 12.70 -10.18
CA PRO A 51 -6.44 12.95 -10.95
C PRO A 51 -5.46 13.93 -10.29
N LYS A 52 -5.92 14.73 -9.33
CA LYS A 52 -5.09 15.68 -8.58
C LYS A 52 -4.55 15.15 -7.26
N ASP A 53 -5.07 14.01 -6.82
CA ASP A 53 -4.73 13.39 -5.55
C ASP A 53 -3.33 12.74 -5.58
N THR A 54 -2.84 12.39 -4.41
CA THR A 54 -1.61 11.63 -4.25
C THR A 54 -1.95 10.25 -3.69
N VAL A 55 -1.29 9.20 -4.17
CA VAL A 55 -1.40 7.87 -3.59
C VAL A 55 -0.02 7.41 -3.13
N ILE A 56 0.11 7.12 -1.86
CA ILE A 56 1.27 6.44 -1.27
C ILE A 56 1.00 4.94 -1.34
N HIS A 57 1.80 4.23 -2.12
CA HIS A 57 1.77 2.78 -2.15
C HIS A 57 2.87 2.25 -1.23
N CYS A 58 2.50 1.52 -0.19
CA CYS A 58 3.45 1.01 0.80
C CYS A 58 4.11 -0.32 0.40
N GLY A 59 4.31 -0.52 -0.91
CA GLY A 59 5.13 -1.61 -1.44
C GLY A 59 4.35 -2.85 -1.89
N ASP A 60 5.09 -3.75 -2.54
CA ASP A 60 4.57 -5.00 -3.10
C ASP A 60 3.43 -4.76 -4.12
N VAL A 61 3.79 -3.96 -5.16
CA VAL A 61 2.83 -3.45 -6.14
C VAL A 61 2.37 -4.55 -7.09
N LEU A 62 3.31 -5.32 -7.64
CA LEU A 62 3.06 -6.20 -8.78
C LEU A 62 3.84 -7.49 -8.70
N PHE A 63 3.21 -8.59 -9.13
CA PHE A 63 3.83 -9.90 -9.24
C PHE A 63 3.63 -10.50 -10.65
N GLY A 64 4.20 -11.69 -10.92
CA GLY A 64 3.97 -12.41 -12.17
C GLY A 64 4.93 -12.07 -13.30
N MET A 65 4.58 -12.52 -14.51
CA MET A 65 5.31 -12.31 -15.77
C MET A 65 4.80 -11.02 -16.46
N ASP A 66 5.55 -10.54 -17.46
CA ASP A 66 5.20 -9.37 -18.28
C ASP A 66 4.87 -8.09 -17.49
N LYS A 67 5.56 -7.90 -16.37
CA LYS A 67 5.31 -6.83 -15.39
C LYS A 67 5.29 -5.43 -16.03
N ALA A 68 6.25 -5.12 -16.88
CA ALA A 68 6.35 -3.78 -17.47
C ALA A 68 5.17 -3.47 -18.40
N ASP A 69 4.77 -4.44 -19.22
CA ASP A 69 3.65 -4.31 -20.14
C ASP A 69 2.31 -4.20 -19.39
N TRP A 70 2.17 -4.98 -18.33
CA TRP A 70 0.95 -4.93 -17.51
C TRP A 70 0.82 -3.56 -16.83
N MET A 71 1.92 -3.04 -16.26
CA MET A 71 1.97 -1.72 -15.64
C MET A 71 1.58 -0.62 -16.63
N ALA A 72 2.16 -0.61 -17.82
CA ALA A 72 1.85 0.39 -18.84
C ALA A 72 0.39 0.34 -19.34
N ARG A 73 -0.17 -0.87 -19.44
CA ARG A 73 -1.54 -1.05 -19.93
C ARG A 73 -2.62 -0.77 -18.89
N ASN A 74 -2.33 -0.98 -17.62
CA ASN A 74 -3.31 -0.96 -16.53
C ASN A 74 -2.98 0.09 -15.45
N PHE A 75 -1.88 -0.10 -14.72
CA PHE A 75 -1.53 0.73 -13.56
C PHE A 75 -1.27 2.19 -13.90
N ASP A 76 -0.64 2.46 -15.04
CA ASP A 76 -0.35 3.83 -15.50
C ASP A 76 -1.61 4.67 -15.68
N LYS A 77 -2.72 4.03 -16.06
CA LYS A 77 -4.02 4.68 -16.25
C LYS A 77 -4.75 5.02 -14.95
N LEU A 78 -4.35 4.45 -13.84
CA LEU A 78 -4.97 4.74 -12.54
C LEU A 78 -4.72 6.20 -12.17
N PRO A 79 -5.74 6.93 -11.68
CA PRO A 79 -5.60 8.34 -11.35
C PRO A 79 -4.70 8.57 -10.12
N GLY A 80 -4.26 9.82 -9.98
CA GLY A 80 -3.44 10.29 -8.86
C GLY A 80 -1.93 10.21 -9.12
N LYS A 81 -1.19 11.04 -8.38
CA LYS A 81 0.27 11.05 -8.36
C LYS A 81 0.75 9.95 -7.43
N LYS A 82 1.45 8.97 -7.95
CA LYS A 82 1.85 7.77 -7.21
C LYS A 82 3.24 7.95 -6.59
N ARG A 83 3.37 7.64 -5.32
CA ARG A 83 4.63 7.58 -4.55
C ARG A 83 4.78 6.16 -4.01
N LEU A 84 6.00 5.61 -4.05
CA LEU A 84 6.28 4.25 -3.59
C LEU A 84 7.13 4.26 -2.33
N VAL A 85 6.67 3.56 -1.31
CA VAL A 85 7.52 2.97 -0.29
C VAL A 85 7.86 1.57 -0.77
N VAL A 86 9.14 1.27 -0.91
CA VAL A 86 9.61 0.03 -1.55
C VAL A 86 9.30 -1.18 -0.70
N GLY A 87 8.64 -2.18 -1.29
CA GLY A 87 8.39 -3.50 -0.72
C GLY A 87 9.47 -4.52 -1.10
N ASN A 88 9.43 -5.68 -0.46
CA ASN A 88 10.45 -6.73 -0.67
C ASN A 88 10.29 -7.50 -2.00
N HIS A 89 9.11 -7.43 -2.64
CA HIS A 89 8.85 -8.02 -3.96
C HIS A 89 8.97 -7.02 -5.11
N ASP A 90 9.23 -5.75 -4.82
CA ASP A 90 9.24 -4.69 -5.83
C ASP A 90 10.50 -4.73 -6.71
N ASN A 91 10.31 -4.73 -8.02
CA ASN A 91 11.38 -4.55 -8.99
C ASN A 91 11.48 -3.08 -9.39
N LEU A 92 12.41 -2.34 -8.79
CA LEU A 92 12.52 -0.90 -8.96
C LEU A 92 12.79 -0.46 -10.40
N LYS A 93 13.48 -1.29 -11.20
CA LYS A 93 13.72 -0.97 -12.63
C LYS A 93 12.42 -0.96 -13.43
N ILE A 94 11.49 -1.84 -13.07
CA ILE A 94 10.18 -1.93 -13.73
C ILE A 94 9.26 -0.82 -13.21
N LEU A 95 9.27 -0.53 -11.91
CA LEU A 95 8.33 0.38 -11.27
C LEU A 95 8.68 1.87 -11.46
N ALA A 96 9.97 2.19 -11.63
CA ALA A 96 10.44 3.59 -11.71
C ALA A 96 9.68 4.50 -12.68
N PRO A 97 9.26 4.05 -13.89
CA PRO A 97 8.52 4.92 -14.82
C PRO A 97 7.12 5.33 -14.32
N PHE A 98 6.54 4.58 -13.37
CA PHE A 98 5.14 4.70 -12.96
C PHE A 98 4.94 5.45 -11.63
N PHE A 99 6.04 5.73 -10.93
CA PHE A 99 6.01 6.44 -9.65
C PHE A 99 6.80 7.75 -9.74
N ARG A 100 6.26 8.78 -9.11
CA ARG A 100 6.91 10.09 -9.01
C ARG A 100 8.23 10.01 -8.24
N ASP A 101 8.24 9.26 -7.16
CA ASP A 101 9.38 8.98 -6.31
C ASP A 101 9.25 7.61 -5.64
N MET A 102 10.39 7.04 -5.27
CA MET A 102 10.50 5.75 -4.60
C MET A 102 11.43 5.91 -3.40
N GLN A 103 10.97 5.52 -2.22
CA GLN A 103 11.68 5.69 -0.95
C GLN A 103 11.58 4.41 -0.11
N LEU A 104 12.47 4.23 0.85
CA LEU A 104 12.37 3.13 1.81
C LEU A 104 11.30 3.41 2.88
N TRP A 105 11.04 4.67 3.16
CA TRP A 105 9.96 5.17 4.01
C TRP A 105 9.56 6.58 3.57
N ILE A 106 8.33 6.97 3.89
CA ILE A 106 7.86 8.35 3.72
C ILE A 106 7.50 8.88 5.10
N ASP A 107 8.22 9.92 5.51
CA ASP A 107 7.98 10.63 6.76
C ASP A 107 7.02 11.82 6.51
N MET A 108 5.90 11.80 7.22
CA MET A 108 4.94 12.90 7.33
C MET A 108 4.72 13.21 8.82
N SER A 109 5.81 13.45 9.55
CA SER A 109 5.79 13.72 10.99
C SER A 109 5.01 14.97 11.38
N ASP A 110 4.86 15.93 10.45
CA ASP A 110 3.95 17.06 10.59
C ASP A 110 2.48 16.64 10.76
N LYS A 111 2.11 15.48 10.21
CA LYS A 111 0.81 14.82 10.37
C LYS A 111 0.81 13.71 11.42
N GLY A 112 1.95 13.40 12.01
CA GLY A 112 2.12 12.28 12.94
C GLY A 112 2.16 10.90 12.26
N LEU A 113 2.51 10.82 10.97
CA LEU A 113 2.50 9.59 10.17
C LEU A 113 3.90 9.20 9.68
N LEU A 114 4.19 7.91 9.74
CA LEU A 114 5.35 7.28 9.08
C LEU A 114 4.86 6.13 8.22
N PHE A 115 5.12 6.20 6.92
CA PHE A 115 4.77 5.14 5.96
C PHE A 115 5.98 4.26 5.70
N THR A 116 5.80 2.94 5.89
CA THR A 116 6.83 1.92 5.65
C THR A 116 6.21 0.70 4.98
N HIS A 117 7.01 -0.19 4.39
CA HIS A 117 6.48 -1.45 3.91
C HIS A 117 6.22 -2.42 5.07
N THR A 118 7.20 -2.61 5.94
CA THR A 118 7.06 -3.49 7.12
C THR A 118 6.78 -2.69 8.39
N PRO A 119 6.06 -3.26 9.39
CA PRO A 119 5.95 -2.62 10.70
C PRO A 119 7.33 -2.34 11.28
N GLN A 120 7.53 -1.15 11.81
CA GLN A 120 8.79 -0.73 12.40
C GLN A 120 8.85 -1.10 13.89
N HIS A 121 10.07 -1.14 14.44
CA HIS A 121 10.22 -1.27 15.87
C HIS A 121 9.68 -0.02 16.59
N GLU A 122 9.00 -0.19 17.71
CA GLU A 122 8.34 0.91 18.45
C GLU A 122 9.31 2.05 18.82
N SER A 123 10.60 1.76 19.09
CA SER A 123 11.60 2.78 19.37
C SER A 123 11.85 3.74 18.19
N THR A 124 11.52 3.33 16.95
CA THR A 124 11.59 4.18 15.76
C THR A 124 10.43 5.19 15.73
N LEU A 125 9.32 4.84 16.37
CA LEU A 125 8.09 5.62 16.42
C LEU A 125 8.03 6.52 17.66
N ALA A 126 8.90 6.26 18.65
CA ALA A 126 8.99 7.03 19.87
C ALA A 126 9.28 8.51 19.55
N GLU A 127 8.75 9.37 20.40
CA GLU A 127 8.79 10.84 20.30
C GLU A 127 10.05 11.37 19.61
N SER A 128 9.86 11.94 18.43
CA SER A 128 10.89 12.77 17.85
C SER A 128 10.96 14.06 18.67
N HIS A 129 12.00 14.19 19.51
CA HIS A 129 12.32 15.42 20.25
C HIS A 129 12.38 16.69 19.37
N ARG A 130 12.34 16.52 18.04
CA ARG A 130 12.39 17.60 17.05
C ARG A 130 11.07 18.31 16.86
N PHE A 131 9.92 17.66 17.07
CA PHE A 131 8.61 18.19 16.71
C PHE A 131 7.54 18.08 17.81
N GLY A 132 7.94 17.75 19.05
CA GLY A 132 7.03 17.71 20.20
C GLY A 132 6.10 16.51 20.24
N SER A 133 6.47 15.57 21.07
CA SER A 133 5.65 14.78 21.99
C SER A 133 4.52 13.85 21.52
N LYS A 134 4.35 13.50 20.26
CA LYS A 134 3.44 12.37 19.92
C LYS A 134 4.18 11.28 19.18
N PRO A 135 4.00 9.99 19.55
CA PRO A 135 4.52 8.89 18.75
C PRO A 135 3.92 8.95 17.35
N LEU A 136 4.73 8.60 16.34
CA LEU A 136 4.25 8.49 14.98
C LEU A 136 3.37 7.26 14.84
N LEU A 137 2.23 7.39 14.15
CA LEU A 137 1.47 6.26 13.68
C LEU A 137 2.24 5.61 12.50
N ASN A 138 2.66 4.37 12.66
CA ASN A 138 3.27 3.62 11.57
C ASN A 138 2.18 3.02 10.67
N VAL A 139 2.04 3.58 9.48
CA VAL A 139 1.19 3.07 8.42
C VAL A 139 2.02 2.12 7.57
N HIS A 140 1.63 0.85 7.50
CA HIS A 140 2.48 -0.18 6.91
C HIS A 140 1.70 -1.23 6.11
N GLY A 141 2.43 -2.00 5.32
CA GLY A 141 1.98 -3.16 4.56
C GLY A 141 2.51 -4.49 5.10
N HIS A 142 2.84 -5.39 4.18
CA HIS A 142 3.60 -6.63 4.32
C HIS A 142 2.88 -7.79 5.03
N ILE A 143 2.08 -7.54 6.05
CA ILE A 143 1.55 -8.60 6.91
C ILE A 143 0.22 -9.19 6.45
N HIS A 144 -0.34 -8.69 5.34
CA HIS A 144 -1.60 -9.14 4.74
C HIS A 144 -2.74 -9.22 5.76
N THR A 145 -3.28 -10.42 5.99
CA THR A 145 -4.38 -10.67 6.94
C THR A 145 -3.95 -10.75 8.40
N ASN A 146 -2.63 -10.76 8.68
CA ASN A 146 -2.15 -10.85 10.05
C ASN A 146 -2.38 -9.53 10.80
N PRO A 147 -2.61 -9.59 12.12
CA PRO A 147 -2.78 -8.38 12.92
C PRO A 147 -1.49 -7.57 13.00
N SER A 148 -1.62 -6.24 13.03
CA SER A 148 -0.50 -5.35 13.36
C SER A 148 0.02 -5.61 14.77
N PRO A 149 1.28 -5.27 15.08
CA PRO A 149 1.76 -5.21 16.45
C PRO A 149 0.86 -4.32 17.33
N GLU A 150 0.87 -4.56 18.64
CA GLU A 150 0.22 -3.64 19.59
C GLU A 150 0.92 -2.27 19.57
N GLY A 151 0.13 -1.20 19.67
CA GLY A 151 0.67 0.17 19.69
C GLY A 151 0.25 1.03 18.49
N PRO A 152 1.05 2.04 18.11
CA PRO A 152 0.70 3.00 17.08
C PRO A 152 0.97 2.45 15.66
N PHE A 153 0.28 1.38 15.29
CA PHE A 153 0.41 0.72 13.99
C PHE A 153 -0.92 0.65 13.26
N LYS A 154 -0.88 0.86 11.94
CA LYS A 154 -2.02 0.70 11.05
C LYS A 154 -1.60 -0.03 9.78
N CYS A 155 -2.09 -1.25 9.62
CA CYS A 155 -1.92 -2.00 8.38
C CYS A 155 -2.84 -1.47 7.30
N VAL A 156 -2.29 -1.27 6.09
CA VAL A 156 -3.02 -0.84 4.88
C VAL A 156 -2.83 -1.83 3.73
N CYS A 157 -2.52 -3.09 4.04
CA CYS A 157 -2.63 -4.18 3.08
C CYS A 157 -4.07 -4.24 2.56
N VAL A 158 -4.23 -4.49 1.27
CA VAL A 158 -5.54 -4.46 0.60
C VAL A 158 -6.59 -5.34 1.29
N GLU A 159 -6.18 -6.44 1.90
CA GLU A 159 -7.05 -7.36 2.63
C GLU A 159 -7.67 -6.71 3.89
N GLN A 160 -7.02 -5.73 4.48
CA GLN A 160 -7.47 -5.05 5.70
C GLN A 160 -8.22 -3.73 5.43
N ILE A 161 -8.21 -3.26 4.18
CA ILE A 161 -8.85 -2.02 3.75
C ILE A 161 -9.88 -2.23 2.63
N ASN A 162 -10.43 -3.45 2.56
CA ASN A 162 -11.42 -3.84 1.56
C ASN A 162 -11.00 -3.51 0.12
N PHE A 163 -9.73 -3.77 -0.22
CA PHE A 163 -9.15 -3.56 -1.55
C PHE A 163 -9.30 -2.13 -2.10
N THR A 164 -9.45 -1.13 -1.23
CA THR A 164 -9.74 0.27 -1.59
C THR A 164 -8.71 1.20 -0.95
N PRO A 165 -8.09 2.14 -1.69
CA PRO A 165 -7.20 3.14 -1.09
C PRO A 165 -7.92 3.96 -0.01
N VAL A 166 -7.26 4.18 1.13
CA VAL A 166 -7.81 4.91 2.28
C VAL A 166 -7.27 6.33 2.31
N ASP A 167 -8.13 7.32 2.57
CA ASP A 167 -7.69 8.70 2.80
C ASP A 167 -6.88 8.77 4.10
N ILE A 168 -5.68 9.35 4.07
CA ILE A 168 -4.83 9.43 5.27
C ILE A 168 -5.47 10.22 6.41
N GLU A 169 -6.40 11.12 6.13
CA GLU A 169 -7.13 11.86 7.15
C GLU A 169 -8.10 10.95 7.96
N GLU A 170 -8.42 9.76 7.46
CA GLU A 170 -9.19 8.75 8.18
C GLU A 170 -8.35 7.92 9.16
N LEU A 171 -7.01 8.08 9.12
CA LEU A 171 -6.07 7.33 9.96
C LEU A 171 -5.68 8.10 11.24
N ILE A 172 -5.99 9.40 11.29
CA ILE A 172 -5.52 10.34 12.33
C ILE A 172 -6.61 10.58 13.38
#